data_d7861f49a5f72459e2103525d53a23fa
#
_entry.id   d7861f49a5f72459e2103525d53a23fa
#
_cell.length_a   1.000
_cell.length_b   1.000
_cell.length_c   1.000
_cell.angle_alpha   90.00
_cell.angle_beta   90.00
_cell.angle_gamma   90.00
#
_symmetry.space_group_name_H-M   'P 1'
#
loop_
_entity.id
_entity.type
_entity.pdbx_description
1 polymer ?
#
loop_
_entity_poly.entity_id
_entity_poly.type
_entity_poly.pdbx_seq_one_letter_code
_entity_poly.pdbx_strand_id
1 'polypeptide(L)'
;MHYTKRQSAIRTKLLAYYSGAGIEPITVDEVAATFQQNERADLKQVLDSVLSGGELVMLTPQICYHSTAYARACEAAKAHFAENETITLAQMRDLLGTSRKYALAILEYFDKTGITKKEGDFRRLNRGFPPAQA
;
A
#
# COMPACT_ATOMS: atom_id res chain seq x y z
N MET A 1 4.35 20.93 -2.22
CA MET A 1 3.91 21.17 -3.60
C MET A 1 2.64 21.99 -3.63
N HIS A 2 2.57 22.98 -4.49
CA HIS A 2 1.36 23.75 -4.72
C HIS A 2 0.60 23.14 -5.89
N TYR A 3 -0.62 22.68 -5.63
CA TYR A 3 -1.45 22.10 -6.67
C TYR A 3 -2.22 23.18 -7.42
N THR A 4 -2.30 23.04 -8.73
CA THR A 4 -3.26 23.83 -9.51
C THR A 4 -4.66 23.37 -9.12
N LYS A 5 -5.68 24.14 -9.51
CA LYS A 5 -7.08 23.76 -9.26
C LYS A 5 -7.39 22.38 -9.88
N ARG A 6 -6.90 22.13 -11.09
CA ARG A 6 -7.07 20.87 -11.79
C ARG A 6 -6.36 19.72 -11.05
N GLN A 7 -5.14 19.94 -10.61
CA GLN A 7 -4.39 18.93 -9.85
C GLN A 7 -5.06 18.64 -8.51
N SER A 8 -5.61 19.64 -7.84
CA SER A 8 -6.35 19.44 -6.59
C SER A 8 -7.57 18.55 -6.79
N ALA A 9 -8.30 18.73 -7.90
CA ALA A 9 -9.44 17.87 -8.23
C ALA A 9 -8.99 16.43 -8.50
N ILE A 10 -7.90 16.26 -9.23
CA ILE A 10 -7.31 14.94 -9.50
C ILE A 10 -6.89 14.27 -8.19
N ARG A 11 -6.21 15.01 -7.32
CA ARG A 11 -5.78 14.52 -6.01
C ARG A 11 -6.97 14.03 -5.18
N THR A 12 -8.02 14.83 -5.12
CA THR A 12 -9.23 14.47 -4.37
C THR A 12 -9.83 13.17 -4.88
N LYS A 13 -9.98 13.05 -6.20
CA LYS A 13 -10.53 11.83 -6.83
C LYS A 13 -9.63 10.62 -6.55
N LEU A 14 -8.33 10.78 -6.70
CA LEU A 14 -7.36 9.71 -6.53
C LEU A 14 -7.37 9.18 -5.09
N LEU A 15 -7.27 10.08 -4.11
CA LEU A 15 -7.26 9.69 -2.71
C LEU A 15 -8.59 9.10 -2.25
N ALA A 16 -9.71 9.63 -2.75
CA ALA A 16 -11.03 9.08 -2.43
C ALA A 16 -11.17 7.65 -2.94
N TYR A 17 -10.68 7.37 -4.16
CA TYR A 17 -10.71 6.01 -4.68
C TYR A 17 -9.95 5.06 -3.76
N TYR A 18 -8.67 5.37 -3.45
CA TYR A 18 -7.83 4.47 -2.66
C TYR A 18 -8.30 4.34 -1.21
N SER A 19 -8.83 5.41 -0.63
CA SER A 19 -9.42 5.35 0.71
C SER A 19 -10.61 4.40 0.75
N GLY A 20 -11.46 4.44 -0.27
CA GLY A 20 -12.63 3.56 -0.36
C GLY A 20 -12.32 2.12 -0.75
N ALA A 21 -11.24 1.91 -1.50
CA ALA A 21 -10.87 0.58 -1.98
C ALA A 21 -10.30 -0.33 -0.89
N GLY A 22 -9.78 0.25 0.20
CA GLY A 22 -9.18 -0.54 1.28
C GLY A 22 -7.99 -1.35 0.79
N ILE A 23 -7.95 -2.62 1.18
CA ILE A 23 -6.80 -3.49 0.88
C ILE A 23 -6.90 -4.23 -0.45
N GLU A 24 -7.95 -3.99 -1.23
CA GLU A 24 -8.15 -4.67 -2.52
C GLU A 24 -8.43 -3.68 -3.66
N PRO A 25 -7.52 -2.71 -3.91
CA PRO A 25 -7.69 -1.77 -5.01
C PRO A 25 -7.49 -2.45 -6.36
N ILE A 26 -8.09 -1.87 -7.41
CA ILE A 26 -7.77 -2.27 -8.79
C ILE A 26 -6.33 -1.84 -9.10
N THR A 27 -5.79 -2.30 -10.22
CA THR A 27 -4.40 -1.99 -10.58
C THR A 27 -4.19 -0.49 -10.79
N VAL A 28 -2.93 -0.06 -10.63
CA VAL A 28 -2.56 1.34 -10.87
C VAL A 28 -2.94 1.76 -12.29
N ASP A 29 -2.71 0.91 -13.29
CA ASP A 29 -3.10 1.20 -14.66
C ASP A 29 -4.62 1.33 -14.82
N GLU A 30 -5.39 0.48 -14.15
CA GLU A 30 -6.85 0.58 -14.18
C GLU A 30 -7.35 1.86 -13.51
N VAL A 31 -6.72 2.27 -12.41
CA VAL A 31 -7.05 3.55 -11.78
C VAL A 31 -6.76 4.71 -12.73
N ALA A 32 -5.59 4.71 -13.37
CA ALA A 32 -5.22 5.74 -14.34
C ALA A 32 -6.22 5.80 -15.50
N ALA A 33 -6.75 4.67 -15.92
CA ALA A 33 -7.74 4.60 -17.00
C ALA A 33 -9.07 5.27 -16.65
N THR A 34 -9.35 5.53 -15.38
CA THR A 34 -10.56 6.26 -14.96
C THR A 34 -10.43 7.77 -15.14
N PHE A 35 -9.24 8.27 -15.43
CA PHE A 35 -8.96 9.69 -15.70
C PHE A 35 -8.91 9.93 -17.19
N GLN A 36 -9.22 11.17 -17.61
CA GLN A 36 -9.18 11.53 -19.03
C GLN A 36 -7.73 11.56 -19.51
N GLN A 37 -7.54 11.32 -20.81
CA GLN A 37 -6.21 11.30 -21.39
C GLN A 37 -5.44 12.61 -21.17
N ASN A 38 -6.13 13.74 -21.24
CA ASN A 38 -5.53 15.05 -21.03
C ASN A 38 -5.21 15.35 -19.56
N GLU A 39 -5.59 14.44 -18.63
CA GLU A 39 -5.24 14.54 -17.22
C GLU A 39 -4.02 13.71 -16.83
N ARG A 40 -3.52 12.86 -17.76
CA ARG A 40 -2.49 11.87 -17.42
C ARG A 40 -1.18 12.47 -16.92
N ALA A 41 -0.73 13.60 -17.50
CA ALA A 41 0.49 14.25 -17.04
C ALA A 41 0.33 14.82 -15.63
N ASP A 42 -0.81 15.46 -15.36
CA ASP A 42 -1.11 15.98 -14.03
C ASP A 42 -1.29 14.84 -13.02
N LEU A 43 -1.93 13.75 -13.44
CA LEU A 43 -2.11 12.57 -12.58
C LEU A 43 -0.77 12.02 -12.12
N LYS A 44 0.20 11.91 -13.03
CA LYS A 44 1.53 11.42 -12.68
C LYS A 44 2.20 12.32 -11.63
N GLN A 45 2.14 13.64 -11.82
CA GLN A 45 2.72 14.58 -10.87
C GLN A 45 2.05 14.50 -9.49
N VAL A 46 0.71 14.40 -9.49
CA VAL A 46 -0.05 14.28 -8.25
C VAL A 46 0.27 12.96 -7.55
N LEU A 47 0.32 11.86 -8.30
CA LEU A 47 0.65 10.54 -7.74
C LEU A 47 2.04 10.57 -7.09
N ASP A 48 3.04 11.11 -7.79
CA ASP A 48 4.39 11.22 -7.23
C ASP A 48 4.40 12.04 -5.94
N SER A 49 3.62 13.12 -5.90
CA SER A 49 3.52 13.99 -4.73
C SER A 49 2.88 13.28 -3.52
N VAL A 50 1.76 12.58 -3.73
CA VAL A 50 1.08 11.89 -2.62
C VAL A 50 1.87 10.67 -2.14
N LEU A 51 2.63 10.03 -3.02
CA LEU A 51 3.55 8.96 -2.63
C LEU A 51 4.68 9.51 -1.76
N SER A 52 5.29 10.63 -2.18
CA SER A 52 6.35 11.28 -1.41
C SER A 52 5.85 11.76 -0.05
N GLY A 53 4.60 12.21 0.02
CA GLY A 53 3.97 12.67 1.25
C GLY A 53 3.47 11.56 2.16
N GLY A 54 3.51 10.31 1.71
CA GLY A 54 3.08 9.18 2.52
C GLY A 54 1.57 8.96 2.58
N GLU A 55 0.79 9.71 1.81
CA GLU A 55 -0.66 9.51 1.76
C GLU A 55 -1.06 8.24 1.00
N LEU A 56 -0.25 7.86 0.03
CA LEU A 56 -0.34 6.58 -0.67
C LEU A 56 0.98 5.84 -0.54
N VAL A 57 0.92 4.52 -0.61
CA VAL A 57 2.09 3.63 -0.51
C VAL A 57 2.07 2.68 -1.70
N MET A 58 3.11 2.71 -2.51
CA MET A 58 3.23 1.84 -3.69
C MET A 58 3.84 0.51 -3.27
N LEU A 59 3.02 -0.54 -3.13
CA LEU A 59 3.50 -1.85 -2.72
C LEU A 59 4.23 -2.56 -3.85
N THR A 60 3.65 -2.51 -5.05
CA THR A 60 4.23 -3.04 -6.29
C THR A 60 3.93 -2.03 -7.39
N PRO A 61 4.49 -2.16 -8.61
CA PRO A 61 4.15 -1.24 -9.69
C PRO A 61 2.65 -1.14 -10.00
N GLN A 62 1.87 -2.17 -9.66
CA GLN A 62 0.44 -2.20 -9.96
C GLN A 62 -0.48 -2.20 -8.73
N ILE A 63 0.06 -2.26 -7.52
CA ILE A 63 -0.75 -2.27 -6.30
C ILE A 63 -0.32 -1.11 -5.41
N CYS A 64 -1.23 -0.15 -5.27
CA CYS A 64 -1.02 1.03 -4.44
C CYS A 64 -2.08 1.04 -3.34
N TYR A 65 -1.66 1.34 -2.11
CA TYR A 65 -2.54 1.41 -0.95
C TYR A 65 -2.66 2.83 -0.42
N HIS A 66 -3.85 3.18 0.05
CA HIS A 66 -3.99 4.35 0.91
C HIS A 66 -3.24 4.09 2.22
N SER A 67 -2.69 5.13 2.84
CA SER A 67 -1.95 4.99 4.11
C SER A 67 -2.75 4.27 5.19
N THR A 68 -4.07 4.45 5.21
CA THR A 68 -4.95 3.78 6.19
C THR A 68 -5.02 2.27 5.94
N ALA A 69 -5.07 1.85 4.68
CA ALA A 69 -5.05 0.42 4.33
C ALA A 69 -3.69 -0.20 4.66
N TYR A 70 -2.62 0.50 4.36
CA TYR A 70 -1.28 0.03 4.70
C TYR A 70 -1.10 -0.09 6.22
N ALA A 71 -1.59 0.89 6.98
CA ALA A 71 -1.54 0.84 8.45
C ALA A 71 -2.30 -0.37 9.00
N ARG A 72 -3.45 -0.69 8.39
CA ARG A 72 -4.23 -1.88 8.78
C ARG A 72 -3.41 -3.16 8.56
N ALA A 73 -2.72 -3.27 7.43
CA ALA A 73 -1.86 -4.42 7.15
C ALA A 73 -0.71 -4.52 8.15
N CYS A 74 -0.08 -3.40 8.48
CA CYS A 74 1.00 -3.35 9.47
C CYS A 74 0.52 -3.77 10.84
N GLU A 75 -0.63 -3.27 11.29
CA GLU A 75 -1.17 -3.62 12.61
C GLU A 75 -1.51 -5.10 12.71
N ALA A 76 -2.08 -5.69 11.65
CA ALA A 76 -2.39 -7.11 11.63
C ALA A 76 -1.13 -7.97 11.74
N ALA A 77 -0.10 -7.64 10.98
CA ALA A 77 1.17 -8.36 11.00
C ALA A 77 1.90 -8.16 12.32
N LYS A 78 1.89 -6.94 12.86
CA LYS A 78 2.52 -6.62 14.14
C LYS A 78 1.90 -7.42 15.29
N ALA A 79 0.58 -7.53 15.31
CA ALA A 79 -0.13 -8.32 16.31
C ALA A 79 0.24 -9.81 16.20
N HIS A 80 0.36 -10.31 14.96
CA HIS A 80 0.77 -11.71 14.73
C HIS A 80 2.18 -11.95 15.26
N PHE A 81 3.14 -11.08 14.97
CA PHE A 81 4.52 -11.22 15.43
C PHE A 81 4.67 -11.03 16.94
N ALA A 82 3.71 -10.43 17.62
CA ALA A 82 3.76 -10.33 19.08
C ALA A 82 3.64 -11.70 19.74
N GLU A 83 3.04 -12.68 19.06
CA GLU A 83 2.82 -14.03 19.60
C GLU A 83 3.44 -15.14 18.76
N ASN A 84 4.05 -14.80 17.62
CA ASN A 84 4.63 -15.78 16.71
C ASN A 84 5.97 -15.26 16.17
N GLU A 85 6.92 -16.15 15.97
CA GLU A 85 8.24 -15.78 15.42
C GLU A 85 8.22 -15.58 13.91
N THR A 86 7.26 -16.19 13.23
CA THR A 86 7.21 -16.19 11.77
C THR A 86 5.80 -15.90 11.27
N ILE A 87 5.71 -15.48 10.02
CA ILE A 87 4.45 -15.34 9.31
C ILE A 87 4.57 -15.97 7.93
N THR A 88 3.54 -16.75 7.54
CA THR A 88 3.45 -17.32 6.21
C THR A 88 2.52 -16.47 5.35
N LEU A 89 2.58 -16.67 4.03
CA LEU A 89 1.65 -16.03 3.10
C LEU A 89 0.19 -16.37 3.43
N ALA A 90 -0.08 -17.63 3.74
CA ALA A 90 -1.43 -18.06 4.10
C ALA A 90 -1.92 -17.36 5.38
N GLN A 91 -1.06 -17.22 6.37
CA GLN A 91 -1.39 -16.50 7.60
C GLN A 91 -1.70 -15.03 7.33
N MET A 92 -0.88 -14.35 6.53
CA MET A 92 -1.14 -12.95 6.20
C MET A 92 -2.45 -12.78 5.44
N ARG A 93 -2.71 -13.67 4.48
CA ARG A 93 -3.97 -13.68 3.74
C ARG A 93 -5.17 -13.81 4.69
N ASP A 94 -5.10 -14.75 5.62
CA ASP A 94 -6.20 -15.04 6.55
C ASP A 94 -6.39 -13.92 7.58
N LEU A 95 -5.29 -13.32 8.06
CA LEU A 95 -5.36 -12.19 9.00
C LEU A 95 -6.15 -11.00 8.42
N LEU A 96 -6.02 -10.76 7.13
CA LEU A 96 -6.69 -9.65 6.46
C LEU A 96 -7.98 -10.04 5.76
N GLY A 97 -8.27 -11.35 5.67
CA GLY A 97 -9.43 -11.83 4.94
C GLY A 97 -9.38 -11.47 3.47
N THR A 98 -8.19 -11.52 2.87
CA THR A 98 -7.98 -11.11 1.49
C THR A 98 -7.51 -12.28 0.62
N SER A 99 -7.12 -12.00 -0.63
CA SER A 99 -6.60 -12.99 -1.55
C SER A 99 -5.08 -13.10 -1.45
N ARG A 100 -4.54 -14.19 -2.01
CA ARG A 100 -3.10 -14.43 -2.09
C ARG A 100 -2.35 -13.27 -2.74
N LYS A 101 -2.92 -12.70 -3.80
CA LYS A 101 -2.32 -11.59 -4.56
C LYS A 101 -1.97 -10.39 -3.65
N TYR A 102 -2.93 -9.97 -2.84
CA TYR A 102 -2.72 -8.80 -1.97
C TYR A 102 -1.84 -9.14 -0.78
N ALA A 103 -2.01 -10.31 -0.18
CA ALA A 103 -1.16 -10.75 0.91
C ALA A 103 0.31 -10.84 0.49
N LEU A 104 0.56 -11.36 -0.71
CA LEU A 104 1.92 -11.46 -1.25
C LEU A 104 2.51 -10.07 -1.50
N ALA A 105 1.74 -9.16 -2.08
CA ALA A 105 2.20 -7.79 -2.32
C ALA A 105 2.63 -7.11 -1.01
N ILE A 106 1.85 -7.29 0.04
CA ILE A 106 2.15 -6.73 1.37
C ILE A 106 3.46 -7.32 1.91
N LEU A 107 3.59 -8.64 1.90
CA LEU A 107 4.79 -9.30 2.43
C LEU A 107 6.05 -8.96 1.65
N GLU A 108 5.96 -8.90 0.32
CA GLU A 108 7.09 -8.50 -0.51
C GLU A 108 7.51 -7.06 -0.24
N TYR A 109 6.55 -6.17 0.02
CA TYR A 109 6.85 -4.79 0.40
C TYR A 109 7.53 -4.71 1.77
N PHE A 110 7.08 -5.51 2.74
CA PHE A 110 7.75 -5.61 4.04
C PHE A 110 9.19 -6.09 3.88
N ASP A 111 9.41 -7.10 3.03
CA ASP A 111 10.76 -7.59 2.73
C ASP A 111 11.63 -6.49 2.12
N LYS A 112 11.08 -5.79 1.13
CA LYS A 112 11.78 -4.74 0.40
C LYS A 112 12.19 -3.58 1.30
N THR A 113 11.33 -3.23 2.26
CA THR A 113 11.60 -2.11 3.17
C THR A 113 12.37 -2.52 4.42
N GLY A 114 12.70 -3.80 4.54
CA GLY A 114 13.51 -4.30 5.65
C GLY A 114 12.73 -4.57 6.93
N ILE A 115 11.42 -4.47 6.90
CA ILE A 115 10.57 -4.79 8.06
C ILE A 115 10.71 -6.26 8.39
N THR A 116 10.63 -7.10 7.35
CA THR A 116 10.76 -8.55 7.46
C THR A 116 11.89 -9.06 6.59
N LYS A 117 12.27 -10.30 6.83
CA LYS A 117 13.23 -11.04 6.00
C LYS A 117 12.61 -12.38 5.63
N LYS A 118 12.60 -12.69 4.34
CA LYS A 118 12.06 -13.95 3.84
C LYS A 118 13.07 -15.07 4.09
N GLU A 119 12.59 -16.19 4.67
CA GLU A 119 13.35 -17.41 4.88
C GLU A 119 12.49 -18.59 4.38
N GLY A 120 12.80 -19.12 3.19
CA GLY A 120 11.98 -20.17 2.59
C GLY A 120 10.54 -19.71 2.36
N ASP A 121 9.59 -20.40 2.99
CA ASP A 121 8.15 -20.13 2.81
C ASP A 121 7.57 -19.17 3.85
N PHE A 122 8.41 -18.63 4.74
CA PHE A 122 7.94 -17.74 5.79
C PHE A 122 8.83 -16.51 5.92
N ARG A 123 8.39 -15.55 6.72
CA ARG A 123 9.14 -14.33 7.03
C ARG A 123 9.33 -14.22 8.53
N ARG A 124 10.48 -13.66 8.93
CA ARG A 124 10.76 -13.25 10.29
C ARG A 124 10.86 -11.74 10.36
N LEU A 125 10.63 -11.16 11.53
CA LEU A 125 10.93 -9.75 11.72
C LEU A 125 12.43 -9.53 11.50
N ASN A 126 12.75 -8.45 10.79
CA ASN A 126 14.13 -8.00 10.58
C ASN A 126 14.32 -6.69 11.36
N ARG A 127 14.03 -5.56 10.76
CA ARG A 127 14.08 -4.27 11.48
C ARG A 127 12.82 -4.00 12.28
N GLY A 128 11.74 -4.73 12.00
CA GLY A 128 10.44 -4.50 12.61
C GLY A 128 9.70 -3.33 11.99
N PHE A 129 8.53 -3.03 12.53
CA PHE A 129 7.69 -1.97 12.00
C PHE A 129 8.16 -0.62 12.53
N PRO A 130 8.22 0.43 11.67
CA PRO A 130 8.55 1.76 12.15
C PRO A 130 7.44 2.26 13.08
N PRO A 131 7.77 3.18 14.02
CA PRO A 131 6.75 3.76 14.87
C PRO A 131 5.68 4.48 14.03
N ALA A 132 4.43 4.44 14.51
CA ALA A 132 3.36 5.16 13.86
C ALA A 132 3.70 6.65 13.82
N GLN A 133 3.49 7.28 12.68
CA GLN A 133 3.69 8.71 12.56
C GLN A 133 2.54 9.44 13.25
N ALA A 134 2.92 10.44 14.01
CA ALA A 134 1.94 11.26 14.71
C ALA A 134 1.17 12.15 13.73
#